data_07880a5bcd2f4115cfc471cb84a96dc5
#
_entry.id   07880a5bcd2f4115cfc471cb84a96dc5
#
_cell.length_a   1.000
_cell.length_b   1.000
_cell.length_c   1.000
_cell.angle_alpha   90.00
_cell.angle_beta   90.00
_cell.angle_gamma   90.00
#
_symmetry.space_group_name_H-M   'P 1'
#
loop_
_entity.id
_entity.type
_entity.pdbx_description
1 polymer ?
#
loop_
_entity_poly.entity_id
_entity_poly.type
_entity_poly.pdbx_seq_one_letter_code
_entity_poly.pdbx_strand_id
1 'polypeptide(L)'
;MKITLVGSHICPNTLYAINKLKDAGVEFAFKDLSASLADLKYFLALHEHADVYASFREMSGKEDYLTAGKIGLPCYVFEDGTRTLDMATAIEKAKS
;
A
#
# COMPACT_ATOMS: atom_id res chain seq x y z
N MET A 1 7.10 -2.06 -15.34
CA MET A 1 5.68 -1.72 -15.14
C MET A 1 5.57 -0.66 -14.05
N LYS A 2 4.77 0.35 -14.27
CA LYS A 2 4.60 1.44 -13.32
C LYS A 2 3.75 1.00 -12.12
N ILE A 3 4.15 1.45 -10.93
CA ILE A 3 3.44 1.16 -9.68
C ILE A 3 2.67 2.41 -9.22
N THR A 4 1.46 2.20 -8.70
CA THR A 4 0.81 3.20 -7.85
C THR A 4 1.07 2.81 -6.41
N LEU A 5 1.84 3.63 -5.69
CA LEU A 5 2.18 3.40 -4.30
C LEU A 5 1.16 4.11 -3.42
N VAL A 6 0.38 3.34 -2.68
CA VAL A 6 -0.65 3.89 -1.78
C VAL A 6 -0.12 3.82 -0.36
N GLY A 7 0.09 4.98 0.25
CA GLY A 7 0.66 5.04 1.58
C GLY A 7 0.47 6.40 2.22
N SER A 8 1.32 6.71 3.20
CA SER A 8 1.24 7.95 3.95
C SER A 8 2.63 8.52 4.19
N HIS A 9 2.76 9.84 4.03
CA HIS A 9 4.04 10.52 4.28
C HIS A 9 4.45 10.46 5.76
N ILE A 10 3.53 10.10 6.65
CA ILE A 10 3.83 9.94 8.08
C ILE A 10 4.12 8.48 8.44
N CYS A 11 4.08 7.56 7.48
CA CYS A 11 4.35 6.14 7.71
C CYS A 11 5.80 5.81 7.37
N PRO A 12 6.63 5.37 8.34
CA PRO A 12 8.03 5.03 8.07
C PRO A 12 8.20 3.97 6.97
N ASN A 13 7.32 2.98 6.94
CA ASN A 13 7.37 1.93 5.92
C ASN A 13 7.12 2.48 4.51
N THR A 14 6.22 3.46 4.39
CA THR A 14 5.95 4.13 3.11
C THR A 14 7.19 4.92 2.65
N LEU A 15 7.81 5.67 3.55
CA LEU A 15 9.02 6.44 3.23
C LEU A 15 10.17 5.53 2.82
N TYR A 16 10.33 4.42 3.50
CA TYR A 16 11.33 3.41 3.16
C TYR A 16 11.07 2.86 1.75
N ALA A 17 9.81 2.55 1.43
CA ALA A 17 9.42 2.02 0.13
C ALA A 17 9.72 3.02 -1.00
N ILE A 18 9.42 4.31 -0.78
CA ILE A 18 9.71 5.35 -1.77
C ILE A 18 11.20 5.35 -2.12
N ASN A 19 12.07 5.31 -1.12
CA ASN A 19 13.51 5.29 -1.34
C ASN A 19 13.96 4.04 -2.08
N LYS A 20 13.42 2.88 -1.73
CA LYS A 20 13.78 1.61 -2.39
C LYS A 20 13.30 1.54 -3.83
N LEU A 21 12.12 2.08 -4.13
CA LEU A 21 11.63 2.14 -5.51
C LEU A 21 12.51 3.05 -6.36
N LYS A 22 12.93 4.19 -5.81
CA LYS A 22 13.84 5.12 -6.50
C LYS A 22 15.19 4.46 -6.76
N ASP A 23 15.75 3.78 -5.76
CA ASP A 23 17.04 3.09 -5.87
C ASP A 23 16.98 1.98 -6.93
N ALA A 24 15.84 1.31 -7.04
CA ALA A 24 15.65 0.23 -8.02
C ALA A 24 15.32 0.75 -9.42
N GLY A 25 15.14 2.06 -9.58
CA GLY A 25 14.79 2.65 -10.88
C GLY A 25 13.36 2.35 -11.31
N VAL A 26 12.47 2.05 -10.38
CA VAL A 26 11.07 1.75 -10.67
C VAL A 26 10.25 3.03 -10.72
N GLU A 27 9.52 3.23 -11.82
CA GLU A 27 8.62 4.36 -11.95
C GLU A 27 7.37 4.15 -11.10
N PHE A 28 6.97 5.17 -10.33
CA PHE A 28 5.76 5.07 -9.51
C PHE A 28 5.08 6.42 -9.32
N ALA A 29 3.77 6.35 -9.07
CA ALA A 29 2.99 7.49 -8.62
C ALA A 29 2.63 7.26 -7.16
N PHE A 30 2.71 8.31 -6.34
CA PHE A 30 2.44 8.21 -4.92
C PHE A 30 1.06 8.78 -4.59
N LYS A 31 0.21 7.96 -4.00
CA LYS A 31 -1.08 8.39 -3.44
C LYS A 31 -0.94 8.48 -1.93
N ASP A 32 -0.93 9.71 -1.42
CA ASP A 32 -0.73 9.99 0.00
C ASP A 32 -2.08 10.18 0.70
N LEU A 33 -2.52 9.15 1.40
CA LEU A 33 -3.82 9.18 2.08
C LEU A 33 -3.87 10.18 3.24
N SER A 34 -2.73 10.66 3.70
CA SER A 34 -2.67 11.66 4.77
C SER A 34 -2.65 13.10 4.26
N ALA A 35 -2.55 13.29 2.94
CA ALA A 35 -2.47 14.61 2.32
C ALA A 35 -3.63 14.90 1.37
N SER A 36 -4.40 13.90 0.97
CA SER A 36 -5.47 14.04 -0.02
C SER A 36 -6.67 13.19 0.36
N LEU A 37 -7.84 13.81 0.40
CA LEU A 37 -9.08 13.07 0.68
C LEU A 37 -9.38 12.07 -0.45
N ALA A 38 -9.07 12.41 -1.70
CA ALA A 38 -9.25 11.49 -2.82
C ALA A 38 -8.38 10.25 -2.66
N ASP A 39 -7.14 10.43 -2.21
CA ASP A 39 -6.23 9.31 -1.98
C ASP A 39 -6.64 8.48 -0.78
N LEU A 40 -7.19 9.10 0.25
CA LEU A 40 -7.77 8.37 1.38
C LEU A 40 -8.94 7.50 0.94
N LYS A 41 -9.82 8.04 0.11
CA LYS A 41 -10.96 7.27 -0.44
C LYS A 41 -10.48 6.08 -1.27
N TYR A 42 -9.44 6.28 -2.07
CA TYR A 42 -8.84 5.21 -2.87
C TYR A 42 -8.32 4.09 -1.96
N PHE A 43 -7.60 4.46 -0.88
CA PHE A 43 -7.11 3.49 0.09
C PHE A 43 -8.25 2.74 0.79
N LEU A 44 -9.30 3.45 1.20
CA LEU A 44 -10.43 2.82 1.89
C LEU A 44 -11.11 1.78 1.00
N ALA A 45 -11.25 2.07 -0.29
CA ALA A 45 -11.81 1.12 -1.24
C ALA A 45 -10.94 -0.15 -1.33
N LEU A 46 -9.62 0.00 -1.34
CA LEU A 46 -8.71 -1.15 -1.33
C LEU A 46 -8.85 -1.94 -0.03
N HIS A 47 -8.82 -1.25 1.11
CA HIS A 47 -8.86 -1.89 2.43
C HIS A 47 -10.16 -2.68 2.61
N GLU A 48 -11.28 -2.15 2.12
CA GLU A 48 -12.59 -2.78 2.29
C GLU A 48 -12.84 -3.93 1.30
N HIS A 49 -12.21 -3.93 0.13
CA HIS A 49 -12.58 -4.85 -0.95
C HIS A 49 -11.44 -5.67 -1.55
N ALA A 50 -10.19 -5.22 -1.45
CA ALA A 50 -9.09 -5.94 -2.09
C ALA A 50 -8.68 -7.18 -1.29
N ASP A 51 -8.33 -8.26 -2.00
CA ASP A 51 -7.94 -9.53 -1.39
C ASP A 51 -6.73 -9.42 -0.48
N VAL A 52 -5.77 -8.55 -0.82
CA VAL A 52 -4.56 -8.37 -0.02
C VAL A 52 -4.84 -7.84 1.39
N TYR A 53 -6.02 -7.29 1.61
CA TYR A 53 -6.44 -6.77 2.91
C TYR A 53 -7.41 -7.69 3.65
N ALA A 54 -7.68 -8.89 3.16
CA ALA A 54 -8.66 -9.79 3.78
C ALA A 54 -8.34 -10.08 5.26
N SER A 55 -7.07 -10.40 5.56
CA SER A 55 -6.67 -10.66 6.95
C SER A 55 -6.78 -9.42 7.85
N PHE A 56 -6.59 -8.24 7.28
CA PHE A 56 -6.72 -6.98 8.02
C PHE A 56 -8.17 -6.71 8.38
N ARG A 57 -9.10 -7.02 7.49
CA ARG A 57 -10.54 -6.90 7.76
C ARG A 57 -10.98 -7.85 8.86
N GLU A 58 -10.43 -9.07 8.88
CA GLU A 58 -10.68 -10.02 9.95
C GLU A 58 -10.25 -9.47 11.30
N MET A 59 -9.08 -8.83 11.35
CA MET A 59 -8.55 -8.24 12.57
C MET A 59 -9.45 -7.14 13.13
N SER A 60 -10.15 -6.40 12.27
CA SER A 60 -10.99 -5.28 12.70
C SER A 60 -12.17 -5.71 13.55
N GLY A 61 -12.53 -7.00 13.54
CA GLY A 61 -13.59 -7.55 14.39
C GLY A 61 -13.14 -7.97 15.77
N LYS A 62 -11.86 -7.81 16.11
CA LYS A 62 -11.29 -8.26 17.38
C LYS A 62 -11.20 -7.12 18.38
N GLU A 63 -11.29 -7.44 19.68
CA GLU A 63 -11.27 -6.45 20.76
C GLU A 63 -10.02 -5.58 20.77
N ASP A 64 -8.87 -6.16 20.44
CA ASP A 64 -7.58 -5.47 20.50
C ASP A 64 -7.22 -4.76 19.19
N TYR A 65 -8.14 -4.64 18.24
CA TYR A 65 -7.87 -4.03 16.94
C TYR A 65 -7.27 -2.63 17.05
N LEU A 66 -7.81 -1.82 17.97
CA LEU A 66 -7.37 -0.43 18.14
C LEU A 66 -5.91 -0.32 18.58
N THR A 67 -5.37 -1.35 19.22
CA THR A 67 -3.98 -1.34 19.71
C THR A 67 -3.05 -2.26 18.91
N ALA A 68 -3.58 -3.37 18.39
CA ALA A 68 -2.79 -4.38 17.71
C ALA A 68 -3.08 -4.46 16.21
N GLY A 69 -4.12 -3.78 15.72
CA GLY A 69 -4.48 -3.78 14.31
C GLY A 69 -3.46 -3.08 13.44
N LYS A 70 -3.40 -3.45 12.18
CA LYS A 70 -2.48 -2.88 11.19
C LYS A 70 -3.26 -2.22 10.06
N ILE A 71 -2.73 -1.10 9.57
CA ILE A 71 -3.33 -0.38 8.45
C ILE A 71 -2.98 -1.06 7.12
N GLY A 72 -1.77 -1.61 7.03
CA GLY A 72 -1.32 -2.28 5.80
C GLY A 72 -0.77 -1.31 4.78
N LEU A 73 0.17 -0.48 5.17
CA LEU A 73 0.86 0.47 4.27
C LEU A 73 2.33 0.11 4.13
N PRO A 74 2.92 0.35 2.96
CA PRO A 74 2.24 0.79 1.74
C PRO A 74 1.64 -0.37 0.94
N CYS A 75 0.68 -0.06 0.08
CA CYS A 75 0.13 -1.00 -0.89
C CYS A 75 0.67 -0.66 -2.28
N TYR A 76 1.08 -1.66 -3.03
CA TYR A 76 1.62 -1.51 -4.38
C TYR A 76 0.56 -2.00 -5.37
N VAL A 77 0.08 -1.10 -6.21
CA VAL A 77 -0.95 -1.40 -7.21
C VAL A 77 -0.33 -1.30 -8.59
N PHE A 78 -0.52 -2.32 -9.41
CA PHE A 78 0.03 -2.38 -10.77
C PHE A 78 -1.02 -1.96 -11.80
N GLU A 79 -0.54 -1.59 -12.98
CA GLU A 79 -1.40 -1.16 -14.10
C GLU A 79 -2.39 -2.24 -14.52
N ASP A 80 -2.05 -3.51 -14.33
CA ASP A 80 -2.92 -4.64 -14.66
C ASP A 80 -3.95 -4.95 -13.57
N GLY A 81 -4.00 -4.14 -12.52
CA GLY A 81 -4.95 -4.32 -11.42
C GLY A 81 -4.49 -5.23 -10.30
N THR A 82 -3.34 -5.88 -10.43
CA THR A 82 -2.81 -6.71 -9.34
C THR A 82 -2.26 -5.83 -8.23
N ARG A 83 -2.28 -6.35 -7.01
CA ARG A 83 -1.89 -5.60 -5.80
C ARG A 83 -1.05 -6.50 -4.90
N THR A 84 -0.11 -5.88 -4.18
CA THR A 84 0.66 -6.59 -3.16
C THR A 84 1.03 -5.63 -2.03
N LEU A 85 1.24 -6.18 -0.85
CA LEU A 85 1.77 -5.43 0.30
C LEU A 85 3.26 -5.71 0.49
N ASP A 86 3.84 -6.59 -0.33
CA ASP A 86 5.24 -6.99 -0.22
C ASP A 86 6.12 -6.22 -1.20
N MET A 87 7.08 -5.45 -0.66
CA MET A 87 7.96 -4.60 -1.44
C MET A 87 8.84 -5.40 -2.41
N ALA A 88 9.41 -6.51 -1.97
CA ALA A 88 10.29 -7.32 -2.82
C ALA A 88 9.52 -7.87 -4.02
N THR A 89 8.32 -8.38 -3.79
CA THR A 89 7.44 -8.85 -4.86
C THR A 89 7.08 -7.73 -5.83
N ALA A 90 6.81 -6.53 -5.31
CA ALA A 90 6.45 -5.39 -6.12
C ALA A 90 7.59 -4.95 -7.04
N ILE A 91 8.80 -4.87 -6.51
CA ILE A 91 9.99 -4.49 -7.30
C ILE A 91 10.28 -5.54 -8.36
N GLU A 92 10.22 -6.81 -8.01
CA GLU A 92 10.45 -7.90 -8.95
C GLU A 92 9.45 -7.86 -10.11
N LYS A 93 8.17 -7.70 -9.82
CA LYS A 93 7.15 -7.62 -10.85
C LYS A 93 7.32 -6.39 -11.73
N ALA A 94 7.65 -5.25 -11.15
CA ALA A 94 7.83 -4.00 -11.90
C ALA A 94 9.00 -4.07 -12.87
N LYS A 95 10.01 -4.89 -12.58
CA LYS A 95 11.23 -5.02 -13.40
C LYS A 95 11.17 -6.19 -14.38
N SER A 96 10.17 -7.04 -14.29
CA SER A 96 10.05 -8.20 -15.18
C SER A 96 9.42 -7.89 -16.54
#